data_0923eedae9e510f66898dd7feeff1825
#
_entry.id   0923eedae9e510f66898dd7feeff1825
#
_cell.length_a   1.000
_cell.length_b   1.000
_cell.length_c   1.000
_cell.angle_alpha   90.00
_cell.angle_beta   90.00
_cell.angle_gamma   90.00
#
_symmetry.space_group_name_H-M   'P 1'
#
loop_
_entity.id
_entity.type
_entity.pdbx_description
1 polymer ?
#
loop_
_entity_poly.entity_id
_entity_poly.type
_entity_poly.pdbx_seq_one_letter_code
_entity_poly.pdbx_strand_id
1 'polypeptide(L)'
;MKKILASILLISLLQSCGRESLEEINTDPNSYYTATPGSVLTYAQKQLADYVSTPDVNVNNLRLTMQYWQTTTYQDESRYNFSTRNVSNQVWNRLYVRVFKNLDQTRKLVLAYQPTAAEAGTWEKTKKNQLAIIDLQQVYAFQILVDTYGDIPYTQAGDVDVNPLPKYDSGKDVYASLITRAKASIANLDTSGSSFGAGDKFYAGNVAKWKKFGNSLLLKLGISIADSDAVLAKSTVEAAILGGVFTSKADDGVLTYLSASPNFSALYTSLVASNRNDYVVGKTIVDKMNAGNDVRRDVYFQKNVHYLAGSVTGVSGNTVSFTPASTAPAAAPQVGDNVYVMPNTLVGTIASISGNSFTLNGYNAGSIVKDNDLGFGFFYKGGTIGASSSFNANSRVGSFAYTT
;
A
#
# COMPACT_ATOMS: atom_id res chain seq x y z
N MET A 1 -2.67 5.47 79.08
CA MET A 1 -3.65 5.91 78.04
C MET A 1 -2.97 6.53 76.81
N LYS A 2 -2.05 7.50 76.90
CA LYS A 2 -1.40 8.14 75.70
C LYS A 2 -0.61 7.18 74.83
N LYS A 3 0.06 6.15 75.38
CA LYS A 3 0.82 5.16 74.62
C LYS A 3 -0.09 4.16 73.92
N ILE A 4 -1.27 3.85 74.45
CA ILE A 4 -2.27 2.95 73.83
C ILE A 4 -2.95 3.67 72.66
N LEU A 5 -3.29 4.97 72.80
CA LEU A 5 -3.83 5.77 71.70
C LEU A 5 -2.84 5.91 70.52
N ALA A 6 -1.56 6.09 70.83
CA ALA A 6 -0.52 6.17 69.79
C ALA A 6 -0.33 4.83 69.03
N SER A 7 -0.43 3.68 69.72
CA SER A 7 -0.36 2.37 69.08
C SER A 7 -1.59 2.08 68.23
N ILE A 8 -2.79 2.49 68.66
CA ILE A 8 -4.02 2.33 67.82
C ILE A 8 -3.97 3.22 66.58
N LEU A 9 -3.44 4.44 66.68
CA LEU A 9 -3.26 5.35 65.55
C LEU A 9 -2.24 4.80 64.56
N LEU A 10 -1.18 4.14 65.03
CA LEU A 10 -0.15 3.55 64.18
C LEU A 10 -0.68 2.30 63.44
N ILE A 11 -1.55 1.51 64.06
CA ILE A 11 -2.16 0.32 63.45
C ILE A 11 -3.22 0.73 62.41
N SER A 12 -3.95 1.83 62.60
CA SER A 12 -4.91 2.34 61.61
C SER A 12 -4.25 2.94 60.37
N LEU A 13 -3.01 3.39 60.46
CA LEU A 13 -2.22 3.86 59.29
C LEU A 13 -1.67 2.71 58.43
N LEU A 14 -1.60 1.51 58.96
CA LEU A 14 -1.12 0.34 58.22
C LEU A 14 -2.21 -0.37 57.38
N GLN A 15 -3.47 0.03 57.53
CA GLN A 15 -4.58 -0.55 56.75
C GLN A 15 -4.96 0.24 55.51
N SER A 16 -4.22 1.31 55.16
CA SER A 16 -4.61 2.28 54.13
C SER A 16 -4.29 1.88 52.69
N CYS A 17 -3.64 0.73 52.44
CA CYS A 17 -3.37 0.27 51.08
C CYS A 17 -3.78 -1.17 50.91
N GLY A 18 -5.10 -1.40 50.68
CA GLY A 18 -5.55 -2.64 50.15
C GLY A 18 -5.05 -2.80 48.71
N ARG A 19 -4.42 -3.94 48.39
CA ARG A 19 -3.90 -4.27 47.04
C ARG A 19 -5.01 -4.16 45.98
N GLU A 20 -6.25 -4.49 46.36
CA GLU A 20 -7.44 -4.41 45.50
C GLU A 20 -7.76 -2.95 45.10
N SER A 21 -7.58 -1.97 45.97
CA SER A 21 -7.83 -0.54 45.64
C SER A 21 -6.79 0.03 44.66
N LEU A 22 -5.57 -0.49 44.68
CA LEU A 22 -4.52 -0.10 43.74
C LEU A 22 -4.71 -0.73 42.36
N GLU A 23 -5.22 -1.95 42.31
CA GLU A 23 -5.58 -2.63 41.06
C GLU A 23 -6.77 -1.92 40.40
N GLU A 24 -7.78 -1.50 41.16
CA GLU A 24 -8.93 -0.77 40.65
C GLU A 24 -8.57 0.63 40.13
N ILE A 25 -7.70 1.37 40.85
CA ILE A 25 -7.21 2.69 40.43
C ILE A 25 -6.30 2.59 39.16
N ASN A 26 -5.54 1.50 39.01
CA ASN A 26 -4.69 1.26 37.87
C ASN A 26 -5.45 0.66 36.66
N THR A 27 -6.73 0.35 36.84
CA THR A 27 -7.58 -0.14 35.75
C THR A 27 -8.15 1.06 34.99
N ASP A 28 -7.62 1.35 33.78
CA ASP A 28 -8.18 2.39 32.92
C ASP A 28 -9.59 1.97 32.45
N PRO A 29 -10.65 2.67 32.87
CA PRO A 29 -12.04 2.30 32.48
C PRO A 29 -12.29 2.47 30.97
N ASN A 30 -11.40 3.16 30.24
CA ASN A 30 -11.47 3.32 28.80
C ASN A 30 -10.65 2.27 28.04
N SER A 31 -9.94 1.40 28.75
CA SER A 31 -9.17 0.32 28.14
C SER A 31 -10.01 -0.96 28.01
N TYR A 32 -10.00 -1.57 26.84
CA TYR A 32 -10.62 -2.87 26.61
C TYR A 32 -9.72 -3.99 27.15
N TYR A 33 -10.08 -4.55 28.30
CA TYR A 33 -9.36 -5.70 28.90
C TYR A 33 -9.69 -7.03 28.22
N THR A 34 -10.79 -7.09 27.45
CA THR A 34 -11.19 -8.26 26.68
C THR A 34 -11.35 -7.91 25.22
N ALA A 35 -10.43 -8.39 24.39
CA ALA A 35 -10.54 -8.24 22.95
C ALA A 35 -11.28 -9.42 22.33
N THR A 36 -12.21 -9.17 21.39
CA THR A 36 -12.81 -10.23 20.60
C THR A 36 -11.88 -10.68 19.47
N PRO A 37 -11.99 -11.95 19.02
CA PRO A 37 -11.20 -12.40 17.87
C PRO A 37 -11.35 -11.49 16.64
N GLY A 38 -12.57 -11.00 16.36
CA GLY A 38 -12.86 -10.13 15.23
C GLY A 38 -12.21 -8.75 15.34
N SER A 39 -12.11 -8.15 16.54
CA SER A 39 -11.49 -6.84 16.71
C SER A 39 -9.97 -6.89 16.49
N VAL A 40 -9.30 -7.93 17.00
CA VAL A 40 -7.86 -8.11 16.80
C VAL A 40 -7.55 -8.44 15.34
N LEU A 41 -8.40 -9.25 14.68
CA LEU A 41 -8.29 -9.49 13.23
C LEU A 41 -8.40 -8.18 12.43
N THR A 42 -9.42 -7.35 12.73
CA THR A 42 -9.60 -6.04 12.08
C THR A 42 -8.34 -5.20 12.15
N TYR A 43 -7.70 -5.15 13.32
CA TYR A 43 -6.44 -4.41 13.48
C TYR A 43 -5.32 -5.00 12.62
N ALA A 44 -5.12 -6.32 12.64
CA ALA A 44 -4.10 -7.00 11.85
C ALA A 44 -4.30 -6.76 10.34
N GLN A 45 -5.54 -6.85 9.84
CA GLN A 45 -5.91 -6.59 8.45
C GLN A 45 -5.62 -5.15 8.05
N LYS A 46 -5.95 -4.18 8.92
CA LYS A 46 -5.62 -2.77 8.68
C LYS A 46 -4.11 -2.56 8.58
N GLN A 47 -3.33 -3.13 9.50
CA GLN A 47 -1.86 -3.00 9.47
C GLN A 47 -1.24 -3.62 8.21
N LEU A 48 -1.78 -4.74 7.73
CA LEU A 48 -1.34 -5.38 6.50
C LEU A 48 -1.69 -4.53 5.27
N ALA A 49 -2.94 -4.05 5.17
CA ALA A 49 -3.38 -3.18 4.08
C ALA A 49 -2.61 -1.86 4.05
N ASP A 50 -2.41 -1.22 5.20
CA ASP A 50 -1.59 -0.01 5.33
C ASP A 50 -0.16 -0.24 4.83
N TYR A 51 0.46 -1.37 5.18
CA TYR A 51 1.81 -1.69 4.75
C TYR A 51 1.91 -1.83 3.22
N VAL A 52 1.02 -2.59 2.59
CA VAL A 52 1.07 -2.79 1.12
C VAL A 52 0.69 -1.54 0.34
N SER A 53 -0.12 -0.64 0.88
CA SER A 53 -0.60 0.56 0.18
C SER A 53 0.23 1.81 0.46
N THR A 54 0.93 1.90 1.59
CA THR A 54 1.64 3.13 1.98
C THR A 54 2.73 3.53 0.99
N PRO A 55 2.82 4.81 0.63
CA PRO A 55 3.96 5.35 -0.11
C PRO A 55 5.04 5.93 0.82
N ASP A 56 4.88 5.85 2.14
CA ASP A 56 5.83 6.38 3.11
C ASP A 56 7.20 5.73 2.93
N VAL A 57 8.19 6.54 2.57
CA VAL A 57 9.58 6.09 2.32
C VAL A 57 10.23 5.43 3.54
N ASN A 58 9.77 5.74 4.75
CA ASN A 58 10.28 5.11 5.97
C ASN A 58 9.78 3.67 6.16
N VAL A 59 8.73 3.27 5.44
CA VAL A 59 8.07 1.97 5.59
C VAL A 59 8.11 1.15 4.31
N ASN A 60 7.87 1.78 3.16
CA ASN A 60 7.78 1.11 1.86
C ASN A 60 8.38 1.99 0.77
N ASN A 61 9.64 1.74 0.44
CA ASN A 61 10.38 2.47 -0.59
C ASN A 61 10.33 1.80 -1.97
N LEU A 62 9.61 0.68 -2.14
CA LEU A 62 9.65 -0.13 -3.35
C LEU A 62 9.23 0.64 -4.61
N ARG A 63 8.29 1.59 -4.51
CA ARG A 63 7.88 2.43 -5.64
C ARG A 63 9.01 3.31 -6.17
N LEU A 64 9.90 3.75 -5.28
CA LEU A 64 11.09 4.54 -5.64
C LEU A 64 12.19 3.64 -6.18
N THR A 65 12.45 2.52 -5.53
CA THR A 65 13.43 1.51 -5.95
C THR A 65 13.10 0.96 -7.34
N MET A 66 11.83 0.72 -7.64
CA MET A 66 11.34 0.28 -8.95
C MET A 66 11.19 1.43 -9.96
N GLN A 67 11.55 2.66 -9.58
CA GLN A 67 11.51 3.86 -10.43
C GLN A 67 10.11 4.19 -10.99
N TYR A 68 9.05 3.74 -10.28
CA TYR A 68 7.68 4.13 -10.63
C TYR A 68 7.39 5.56 -10.18
N TRP A 69 7.94 5.94 -9.02
CA TRP A 69 7.84 7.29 -8.48
C TRP A 69 9.24 7.89 -8.29
N GLN A 70 9.27 9.20 -8.15
CA GLN A 70 10.46 9.97 -7.80
C GLN A 70 10.08 10.97 -6.70
N THR A 71 10.99 11.18 -5.77
CA THR A 71 10.81 12.18 -4.72
C THR A 71 11.17 13.57 -5.20
N THR A 72 10.54 14.58 -4.63
CA THR A 72 10.85 15.98 -4.91
C THR A 72 12.05 16.47 -4.08
N THR A 73 12.25 15.92 -2.90
CA THR A 73 13.24 16.41 -1.93
C THR A 73 14.23 15.34 -1.49
N TYR A 74 13.76 14.18 -1.05
CA TYR A 74 14.60 13.12 -0.47
C TYR A 74 14.90 12.06 -1.51
N GLN A 75 16.16 11.93 -1.98
CA GLN A 75 16.51 11.08 -3.11
C GLN A 75 17.24 9.79 -2.72
N ASP A 76 17.45 9.54 -1.44
CA ASP A 76 18.27 8.41 -0.98
C ASP A 76 17.77 7.07 -1.55
N GLU A 77 16.48 6.81 -1.45
CA GLU A 77 15.86 5.57 -1.92
C GLU A 77 15.93 5.44 -3.45
N SER A 78 15.74 6.54 -4.17
CA SER A 78 15.87 6.58 -5.64
C SER A 78 17.33 6.40 -6.12
N ARG A 79 18.30 6.65 -5.25
CA ARG A 79 19.74 6.43 -5.47
C ARG A 79 20.22 5.09 -4.92
N TYR A 80 19.30 4.25 -4.44
CA TYR A 80 19.60 2.97 -3.77
C TYR A 80 20.48 3.12 -2.53
N ASN A 81 20.44 4.28 -1.87
CA ASN A 81 21.09 4.50 -0.58
C ASN A 81 20.10 4.17 0.56
N PHE A 82 20.17 2.93 1.08
CA PHE A 82 19.30 2.44 2.13
C PHE A 82 19.88 2.59 3.54
N SER A 83 21.04 3.23 3.68
CA SER A 83 21.72 3.39 4.97
C SER A 83 21.19 4.57 5.79
N THR A 84 20.55 5.57 5.16
CA THR A 84 20.10 6.80 5.80
C THR A 84 18.79 6.65 6.58
N ARG A 85 17.99 5.62 6.27
CA ARG A 85 16.71 5.33 6.92
C ARG A 85 16.66 3.89 7.40
N ASN A 86 16.00 3.68 8.50
CA ASN A 86 15.81 2.35 9.08
C ASN A 86 14.58 1.62 8.48
N VAL A 87 14.48 1.59 7.14
CA VAL A 87 13.32 1.01 6.43
C VAL A 87 13.18 -0.47 6.73
N SER A 88 14.29 -1.22 6.74
CA SER A 88 14.27 -2.66 7.01
C SER A 88 13.65 -2.96 8.39
N ASN A 89 14.05 -2.23 9.44
CA ASN A 89 13.46 -2.41 10.76
C ASN A 89 11.97 -2.03 10.80
N GLN A 90 11.56 -1.03 10.04
CA GLN A 90 10.15 -0.65 9.97
C GLN A 90 9.29 -1.73 9.27
N VAL A 91 9.78 -2.32 8.18
CA VAL A 91 9.12 -3.45 7.51
C VAL A 91 9.01 -4.65 8.46
N TRP A 92 10.12 -5.01 9.12
CA TRP A 92 10.17 -6.07 10.13
C TRP A 92 9.14 -5.88 11.24
N ASN A 93 9.14 -4.69 11.85
CA ASN A 93 8.21 -4.35 12.93
C ASN A 93 6.74 -4.41 12.45
N ARG A 94 6.44 -3.85 11.27
CA ARG A 94 5.08 -3.90 10.71
C ARG A 94 4.59 -5.32 10.55
N LEU A 95 5.39 -6.19 9.95
CA LEU A 95 4.95 -7.54 9.61
C LEU A 95 5.01 -8.51 10.80
N TYR A 96 6.08 -8.51 11.59
CA TYR A 96 6.15 -9.39 12.75
C TYR A 96 5.30 -8.92 13.93
N VAL A 97 5.43 -7.64 14.33
CA VAL A 97 4.79 -7.17 15.57
C VAL A 97 3.34 -6.76 15.32
N ARG A 98 3.06 -6.01 14.26
CA ARG A 98 1.71 -5.47 14.06
C ARG A 98 0.79 -6.40 13.26
N VAL A 99 1.30 -7.22 12.34
CA VAL A 99 0.50 -8.17 11.58
C VAL A 99 0.54 -9.56 12.19
N PHE A 100 1.70 -10.22 12.14
CA PHE A 100 1.82 -11.61 12.56
C PHE A 100 1.42 -11.84 14.03
N LYS A 101 1.94 -11.03 14.97
CA LYS A 101 1.64 -11.17 16.39
C LYS A 101 0.14 -10.98 16.70
N ASN A 102 -0.54 -10.06 16.01
CA ASN A 102 -1.97 -9.88 16.17
C ASN A 102 -2.80 -10.99 15.51
N LEU A 103 -2.36 -11.55 14.38
CA LEU A 103 -2.97 -12.76 13.82
C LEU A 103 -2.79 -13.97 14.75
N ASP A 104 -1.60 -14.12 15.38
CA ASP A 104 -1.37 -15.14 16.39
C ASP A 104 -2.26 -14.95 17.62
N GLN A 105 -2.39 -13.72 18.11
CA GLN A 105 -3.34 -13.40 19.18
C GLN A 105 -4.78 -13.69 18.78
N THR A 106 -5.19 -13.38 17.56
CA THR A 106 -6.52 -13.74 17.03
C THR A 106 -6.71 -15.26 17.06
N ARG A 107 -5.71 -16.02 16.67
CA ARG A 107 -5.71 -17.50 16.74
C ARG A 107 -5.92 -17.99 18.16
N LYS A 108 -5.18 -17.45 19.13
CA LYS A 108 -5.30 -17.81 20.56
C LYS A 108 -6.71 -17.53 21.08
N LEU A 109 -7.29 -16.37 20.73
CA LEU A 109 -8.65 -16.01 21.11
C LEU A 109 -9.71 -16.93 20.48
N VAL A 110 -9.54 -17.30 19.20
CA VAL A 110 -10.44 -18.28 18.54
C VAL A 110 -10.37 -19.65 19.20
N LEU A 111 -9.17 -20.10 19.57
CA LEU A 111 -8.98 -21.40 20.23
C LEU A 111 -9.54 -21.44 21.65
N ALA A 112 -9.49 -20.30 22.35
CA ALA A 112 -10.01 -20.17 23.72
C ALA A 112 -11.51 -19.85 23.78
N TYR A 113 -12.12 -19.49 22.64
CA TYR A 113 -13.53 -19.09 22.60
C TYR A 113 -14.46 -20.21 23.00
N GLN A 114 -15.40 -19.88 23.88
CA GLN A 114 -16.47 -20.81 24.32
C GLN A 114 -17.75 -20.40 23.59
N PRO A 115 -18.28 -21.27 22.70
CA PRO A 115 -19.49 -20.95 21.95
C PRO A 115 -20.71 -20.91 22.87
N THR A 116 -21.65 -20.03 22.58
CA THR A 116 -22.97 -20.03 23.21
C THR A 116 -23.76 -21.27 22.79
N ALA A 117 -24.83 -21.57 23.49
CA ALA A 117 -25.73 -22.69 23.15
C ALA A 117 -26.27 -22.58 21.70
N ALA A 118 -26.53 -21.35 21.23
CA ALA A 118 -27.00 -21.11 19.86
C ALA A 118 -25.91 -21.37 18.80
N GLU A 119 -24.63 -21.16 19.12
CA GLU A 119 -23.51 -21.36 18.23
C GLU A 119 -22.94 -22.79 18.22
N ALA A 120 -23.20 -23.56 19.28
CA ALA A 120 -22.58 -24.87 19.53
C ALA A 120 -22.68 -25.82 18.33
N GLY A 121 -23.82 -25.84 17.64
CA GLY A 121 -24.07 -26.73 16.49
C GLY A 121 -23.24 -26.37 15.22
N THR A 122 -22.75 -25.15 15.11
CA THR A 122 -22.00 -24.65 13.92
C THR A 122 -20.59 -24.24 14.24
N TRP A 123 -20.22 -24.19 15.52
CA TRP A 123 -18.95 -23.59 15.98
C TRP A 123 -17.72 -24.27 15.41
N GLU A 124 -17.64 -25.59 15.39
CA GLU A 124 -16.45 -26.28 14.90
C GLU A 124 -16.16 -25.95 13.43
N LYS A 125 -17.20 -25.77 12.61
CA LYS A 125 -17.07 -25.32 11.22
C LYS A 125 -16.61 -23.87 11.15
N THR A 126 -17.24 -22.99 11.93
CA THR A 126 -16.87 -21.57 12.02
C THR A 126 -15.42 -21.39 12.48
N LYS A 127 -15.03 -22.09 13.56
CA LYS A 127 -13.67 -22.11 14.10
C LYS A 127 -12.64 -22.56 13.05
N LYS A 128 -12.95 -23.62 12.31
CA LYS A 128 -12.09 -24.14 11.24
C LYS A 128 -11.86 -23.09 10.14
N ASN A 129 -12.92 -22.41 9.71
CA ASN A 129 -12.86 -21.32 8.76
C ASN A 129 -12.04 -20.14 9.29
N GLN A 130 -12.26 -19.74 10.55
CA GLN A 130 -11.53 -18.64 11.18
C GLN A 130 -10.03 -18.94 11.26
N LEU A 131 -9.65 -20.14 11.67
CA LEU A 131 -8.23 -20.54 11.74
C LEU A 131 -7.57 -20.57 10.35
N ALA A 132 -8.28 -21.04 9.33
CA ALA A 132 -7.78 -21.04 7.95
C ALA A 132 -7.59 -19.62 7.41
N ILE A 133 -8.52 -18.71 7.68
CA ILE A 133 -8.43 -17.28 7.29
C ILE A 133 -7.24 -16.60 7.97
N ILE A 134 -7.01 -16.84 9.25
CA ILE A 134 -5.84 -16.33 9.97
C ILE A 134 -4.56 -16.84 9.31
N ASP A 135 -4.50 -18.15 9.05
CA ASP A 135 -3.31 -18.78 8.50
C ASP A 135 -2.96 -18.27 7.10
N LEU A 136 -3.93 -18.10 6.21
CA LEU A 136 -3.71 -17.51 4.89
C LEU A 136 -3.13 -16.09 4.97
N GLN A 137 -3.57 -15.28 5.93
CA GLN A 137 -3.00 -13.95 6.12
C GLN A 137 -1.58 -14.00 6.70
N GLN A 138 -1.30 -14.94 7.60
CA GLN A 138 0.06 -15.18 8.07
C GLN A 138 0.97 -15.65 6.92
N VAL A 139 0.51 -16.57 6.07
CA VAL A 139 1.24 -17.02 4.88
C VAL A 139 1.60 -15.82 3.99
N TYR A 140 0.65 -14.91 3.75
CA TYR A 140 0.91 -13.71 2.95
C TYR A 140 1.92 -12.77 3.60
N ALA A 141 1.82 -12.55 4.91
CA ALA A 141 2.77 -11.71 5.64
C ALA A 141 4.20 -12.32 5.63
N PHE A 142 4.32 -13.63 5.83
CA PHE A 142 5.60 -14.33 5.77
C PHE A 142 6.17 -14.39 4.35
N GLN A 143 5.32 -14.46 3.32
CA GLN A 143 5.81 -14.33 1.94
C GLN A 143 6.50 -12.98 1.74
N ILE A 144 5.88 -11.87 2.19
CA ILE A 144 6.51 -10.54 2.07
C ILE A 144 7.83 -10.49 2.85
N LEU A 145 7.88 -11.10 4.04
CA LEU A 145 9.10 -11.15 4.86
C LEU A 145 10.22 -11.92 4.15
N VAL A 146 9.94 -13.12 3.66
CA VAL A 146 10.97 -13.95 3.00
C VAL A 146 11.41 -13.34 1.67
N ASP A 147 10.51 -12.72 0.92
CA ASP A 147 10.84 -11.99 -0.31
C ASP A 147 11.73 -10.77 -0.04
N THR A 148 11.61 -10.16 1.15
CA THR A 148 12.36 -8.96 1.51
C THR A 148 13.73 -9.29 2.11
N TYR A 149 13.83 -10.33 2.94
CA TYR A 149 15.02 -10.59 3.77
C TYR A 149 15.76 -11.88 3.42
N GLY A 150 15.17 -12.77 2.64
CA GLY A 150 15.71 -14.12 2.43
C GLY A 150 15.44 -15.02 3.63
N ASP A 151 16.46 -15.38 4.37
CA ASP A 151 16.32 -16.17 5.59
C ASP A 151 15.68 -15.34 6.70
N ILE A 152 14.71 -15.92 7.42
CA ILE A 152 13.93 -15.24 8.45
C ILE A 152 13.59 -16.15 9.64
N PRO A 153 13.37 -15.63 10.86
CA PRO A 153 12.73 -16.37 11.91
C PRO A 153 11.31 -16.77 11.50
N TYR A 154 11.06 -18.07 11.41
CA TYR A 154 9.78 -18.60 10.98
C TYR A 154 9.24 -19.68 11.90
N THR A 155 9.94 -20.80 12.06
CA THR A 155 9.48 -21.92 12.88
C THR A 155 9.44 -21.60 14.39
N GLN A 156 10.30 -20.69 14.83
CA GLN A 156 10.38 -20.23 16.22
C GLN A 156 9.84 -18.81 16.42
N ALA A 157 9.18 -18.25 15.41
CA ALA A 157 8.63 -16.90 15.51
C ALA A 157 7.39 -16.86 16.42
N GLY A 158 7.22 -15.73 17.13
CA GLY A 158 5.99 -15.38 17.83
C GLY A 158 5.92 -15.78 19.31
N ASP A 159 6.78 -16.65 19.78
CA ASP A 159 6.85 -17.04 21.20
C ASP A 159 8.20 -16.60 21.79
N VAL A 160 8.24 -15.39 22.32
CA VAL A 160 9.45 -14.78 22.89
C VAL A 160 9.82 -15.40 24.25
N ASP A 161 8.87 -15.98 24.95
CA ASP A 161 9.10 -16.62 26.26
C ASP A 161 9.84 -17.94 26.09
N VAL A 162 9.51 -18.69 25.03
CA VAL A 162 10.17 -19.97 24.69
C VAL A 162 11.40 -19.74 23.81
N ASN A 163 11.31 -18.82 22.86
CA ASN A 163 12.35 -18.54 21.87
C ASN A 163 12.72 -17.05 21.86
N PRO A 164 13.45 -16.54 22.88
CA PRO A 164 13.83 -15.11 22.93
C PRO A 164 14.81 -14.72 21.82
N LEU A 165 15.57 -15.69 21.29
CA LEU A 165 16.49 -15.53 20.16
C LEU A 165 16.16 -16.59 19.10
N PRO A 166 15.09 -16.39 18.32
CA PRO A 166 14.64 -17.39 17.36
C PRO A 166 15.68 -17.59 16.25
N LYS A 167 15.87 -18.83 15.83
CA LYS A 167 16.73 -19.15 14.69
C LYS A 167 16.16 -18.58 13.38
N TYR A 168 17.04 -18.29 12.43
CA TYR A 168 16.67 -18.02 11.06
C TYR A 168 16.49 -19.33 10.30
N ASP A 169 15.33 -19.50 9.67
CA ASP A 169 15.05 -20.61 8.78
C ASP A 169 15.38 -20.18 7.33
N SER A 170 15.85 -21.12 6.51
CA SER A 170 16.21 -20.78 5.12
C SER A 170 15.00 -20.34 4.32
N GLY A 171 15.17 -19.36 3.45
CA GLY A 171 14.08 -18.86 2.60
C GLY A 171 13.44 -19.96 1.75
N LYS A 172 14.22 -20.95 1.30
CA LYS A 172 13.72 -22.13 0.59
C LYS A 172 12.77 -22.96 1.45
N ASP A 173 13.15 -23.26 2.69
CA ASP A 173 12.32 -24.07 3.60
C ASP A 173 11.07 -23.31 4.03
N VAL A 174 11.19 -21.99 4.24
CA VAL A 174 10.05 -21.11 4.50
C VAL A 174 9.06 -21.20 3.35
N TYR A 175 9.48 -21.04 2.10
CA TYR A 175 8.58 -21.12 0.93
C TYR A 175 7.88 -22.48 0.81
N ALA A 176 8.59 -23.59 0.99
CA ALA A 176 8.00 -24.92 0.99
C ALA A 176 6.92 -25.08 2.07
N SER A 177 7.19 -24.53 3.26
CA SER A 177 6.23 -24.51 4.36
C SER A 177 5.02 -23.63 4.06
N LEU A 178 5.22 -22.43 3.49
CA LEU A 178 4.12 -21.51 3.11
C LEU A 178 3.18 -22.16 2.10
N ILE A 179 3.71 -22.85 1.09
CA ILE A 179 2.90 -23.60 0.11
C ILE A 179 2.08 -24.69 0.79
N THR A 180 2.71 -25.46 1.70
CA THR A 180 2.02 -26.51 2.44
C THR A 180 0.92 -25.96 3.33
N ARG A 181 1.18 -24.87 4.07
CA ARG A 181 0.19 -24.18 4.91
C ARG A 181 -0.96 -23.61 4.09
N ALA A 182 -0.67 -22.97 2.96
CA ALA A 182 -1.71 -22.43 2.08
C ALA A 182 -2.64 -23.54 1.59
N LYS A 183 -2.09 -24.67 1.10
CA LYS A 183 -2.87 -25.84 0.67
C LYS A 183 -3.78 -26.37 1.79
N ALA A 184 -3.22 -26.54 3.00
CA ALA A 184 -3.97 -27.03 4.17
C ALA A 184 -5.09 -26.05 4.58
N SER A 185 -4.81 -24.76 4.58
CA SER A 185 -5.80 -23.72 4.92
C SER A 185 -6.93 -23.67 3.89
N ILE A 186 -6.61 -23.73 2.59
CA ILE A 186 -7.62 -23.78 1.52
C ILE A 186 -8.53 -25.02 1.67
N ALA A 187 -7.96 -26.19 1.98
CA ALA A 187 -8.71 -27.42 2.21
C ALA A 187 -9.62 -27.35 3.44
N ASN A 188 -9.24 -26.53 4.43
CA ASN A 188 -10.02 -26.34 5.65
C ASN A 188 -11.18 -25.34 5.50
N LEU A 189 -11.22 -24.54 4.44
CA LEU A 189 -12.29 -23.59 4.18
C LEU A 189 -13.57 -24.30 3.69
N ASP A 190 -14.58 -24.30 4.53
CA ASP A 190 -15.93 -24.81 4.24
C ASP A 190 -16.86 -23.64 3.91
N THR A 191 -17.21 -23.50 2.64
CA THR A 191 -18.04 -22.40 2.13
C THR A 191 -19.50 -22.43 2.62
N SER A 192 -19.93 -23.53 3.24
CA SER A 192 -21.26 -23.64 3.86
C SER A 192 -21.26 -23.14 5.32
N GLY A 193 -20.11 -22.79 5.86
CA GLY A 193 -19.95 -22.30 7.23
C GLY A 193 -19.72 -20.80 7.31
N SER A 194 -19.92 -20.27 8.52
CA SER A 194 -19.60 -18.88 8.86
C SER A 194 -18.09 -18.69 9.15
N SER A 195 -17.68 -17.44 9.38
CA SER A 195 -16.34 -17.10 9.86
C SER A 195 -16.36 -15.88 10.79
N PHE A 196 -15.62 -14.80 10.49
CA PHE A 196 -15.52 -13.61 11.35
C PHE A 196 -16.65 -12.58 11.15
N GLY A 197 -17.52 -12.74 10.14
CA GLY A 197 -18.55 -11.75 9.82
C GLY A 197 -17.95 -10.34 9.65
N ALA A 198 -18.55 -9.34 10.28
CA ALA A 198 -18.13 -7.93 10.21
C ALA A 198 -16.71 -7.65 10.78
N GLY A 199 -16.13 -8.58 11.54
CA GLY A 199 -14.74 -8.50 12.01
C GLY A 199 -13.70 -8.72 10.92
N ASP A 200 -14.10 -9.33 9.79
CA ASP A 200 -13.29 -9.47 8.58
C ASP A 200 -13.54 -8.28 7.64
N LYS A 201 -12.56 -7.39 7.53
CA LYS A 201 -12.67 -6.16 6.73
C LYS A 201 -12.40 -6.37 5.24
N PHE A 202 -11.82 -7.51 4.83
CA PHE A 202 -11.57 -7.78 3.42
C PHE A 202 -12.79 -8.36 2.71
N TYR A 203 -13.49 -9.30 3.35
CA TYR A 203 -14.57 -10.04 2.70
C TYR A 203 -15.83 -10.17 3.55
N ALA A 204 -15.94 -9.46 4.69
CA ALA A 204 -17.07 -9.55 5.62
C ALA A 204 -17.41 -11.01 6.01
N GLY A 205 -16.39 -11.84 6.16
CA GLY A 205 -16.53 -13.25 6.54
C GLY A 205 -16.93 -14.19 5.41
N ASN A 206 -16.92 -13.77 4.14
CA ASN A 206 -17.26 -14.61 3.00
C ASN A 206 -16.17 -15.65 2.73
N VAL A 207 -16.43 -16.89 3.13
CA VAL A 207 -15.49 -18.02 3.04
C VAL A 207 -15.16 -18.39 1.57
N ALA A 208 -16.12 -18.25 0.66
CA ALA A 208 -15.88 -18.53 -0.76
C ALA A 208 -14.86 -17.55 -1.38
N LYS A 209 -14.92 -16.27 -1.00
CA LYS A 209 -13.92 -15.29 -1.41
C LYS A 209 -12.56 -15.56 -0.78
N TRP A 210 -12.51 -15.97 0.49
CA TRP A 210 -11.27 -16.41 1.14
C TRP A 210 -10.65 -17.63 0.46
N LYS A 211 -11.47 -18.56 -0.05
CA LYS A 211 -10.97 -19.71 -0.81
C LYS A 211 -10.32 -19.28 -2.13
N LYS A 212 -10.92 -18.34 -2.85
CA LYS A 212 -10.31 -17.74 -4.05
C LYS A 212 -9.03 -16.97 -3.72
N PHE A 213 -9.02 -16.20 -2.62
CA PHE A 213 -7.80 -15.53 -2.12
C PHE A 213 -6.69 -16.55 -1.86
N GLY A 214 -7.01 -17.63 -1.13
CA GLY A 214 -6.04 -18.68 -0.81
C GLY A 214 -5.44 -19.31 -2.08
N ASN A 215 -6.27 -19.65 -3.07
CA ASN A 215 -5.81 -20.21 -4.33
C ASN A 215 -4.95 -19.19 -5.11
N SER A 216 -5.31 -17.90 -5.12
CA SER A 216 -4.54 -16.86 -5.78
C SER A 216 -3.19 -16.62 -5.10
N LEU A 217 -3.15 -16.68 -3.76
CA LEU A 217 -1.92 -16.65 -3.00
C LEU A 217 -1.05 -17.88 -3.29
N LEU A 218 -1.66 -19.07 -3.36
CA LEU A 218 -0.97 -20.31 -3.72
C LEU A 218 -0.37 -20.23 -5.13
N LEU A 219 -1.11 -19.66 -6.11
CA LEU A 219 -0.61 -19.38 -7.44
C LEU A 219 0.62 -18.48 -7.41
N LYS A 220 0.55 -17.39 -6.66
CA LYS A 220 1.68 -16.44 -6.49
C LYS A 220 2.89 -17.14 -5.90
N LEU A 221 2.73 -17.92 -4.82
CA LEU A 221 3.81 -18.69 -4.20
C LEU A 221 4.47 -19.66 -5.19
N GLY A 222 3.65 -20.38 -5.98
CA GLY A 222 4.14 -21.31 -7.00
C GLY A 222 4.96 -20.62 -8.08
N ILE A 223 4.48 -19.49 -8.61
CA ILE A 223 5.21 -18.71 -9.63
C ILE A 223 6.53 -18.18 -9.07
N SER A 224 6.56 -17.72 -7.82
CA SER A 224 7.76 -17.14 -7.20
C SER A 224 8.94 -18.12 -7.10
N ILE A 225 8.68 -19.42 -7.07
CA ILE A 225 9.73 -20.46 -7.00
C ILE A 225 10.03 -21.14 -8.34
N ALA A 226 9.47 -20.64 -9.46
CA ALA A 226 9.56 -21.32 -10.75
C ALA A 226 10.98 -21.62 -11.21
N ASP A 227 11.93 -20.71 -10.96
CA ASP A 227 13.34 -20.85 -11.32
C ASP A 227 14.14 -21.69 -10.31
N SER A 228 13.68 -21.78 -9.06
CA SER A 228 14.40 -22.49 -7.99
C SER A 228 13.92 -23.93 -7.79
N ASP A 229 12.64 -24.21 -8.04
CA ASP A 229 12.01 -25.53 -7.95
C ASP A 229 10.86 -25.65 -8.94
N ALA A 230 11.19 -25.91 -10.20
CA ALA A 230 10.21 -25.98 -11.29
C ALA A 230 9.15 -27.08 -11.09
N VAL A 231 9.48 -28.18 -10.42
CA VAL A 231 8.56 -29.30 -10.16
C VAL A 231 7.51 -28.91 -9.14
N LEU A 232 7.94 -28.38 -8.00
CA LEU A 232 7.04 -27.89 -6.96
C LEU A 232 6.23 -26.68 -7.46
N ALA A 233 6.84 -25.78 -8.21
CA ALA A 233 6.19 -24.63 -8.86
C ALA A 233 5.03 -25.08 -9.74
N LYS A 234 5.29 -25.97 -10.71
CA LYS A 234 4.27 -26.48 -11.65
C LYS A 234 3.09 -27.10 -10.90
N SER A 235 3.35 -28.06 -10.01
CA SER A 235 2.29 -28.75 -9.27
C SER A 235 1.48 -27.81 -8.37
N THR A 236 2.12 -26.74 -7.84
CA THR A 236 1.47 -25.75 -7.00
C THR A 236 0.57 -24.82 -7.83
N VAL A 237 1.06 -24.34 -8.98
CA VAL A 237 0.33 -23.47 -9.90
C VAL A 237 -0.90 -24.21 -10.47
N GLU A 238 -0.73 -25.45 -10.93
CA GLU A 238 -1.83 -26.28 -11.46
C GLU A 238 -2.91 -26.52 -10.41
N ALA A 239 -2.52 -26.86 -9.18
CA ALA A 239 -3.46 -27.04 -8.07
C ALA A 239 -4.21 -25.73 -7.73
N ALA A 240 -3.53 -24.60 -7.76
CA ALA A 240 -4.14 -23.30 -7.48
C ALA A 240 -5.19 -22.93 -8.54
N ILE A 241 -4.86 -23.10 -9.81
CA ILE A 241 -5.77 -22.82 -10.94
C ILE A 241 -7.01 -23.73 -10.87
N LEU A 242 -6.81 -25.02 -10.64
CA LEU A 242 -7.90 -25.98 -10.48
C LEU A 242 -8.82 -25.64 -9.29
N GLY A 243 -8.24 -25.12 -8.21
CA GLY A 243 -8.96 -24.69 -7.01
C GLY A 243 -9.80 -23.41 -7.18
N GLY A 244 -9.59 -22.66 -8.24
CA GLY A 244 -10.29 -21.41 -8.57
C GLY A 244 -9.60 -20.18 -7.98
N VAL A 245 -8.83 -19.47 -8.81
CA VAL A 245 -8.16 -18.21 -8.49
C VAL A 245 -9.08 -17.00 -8.72
N PHE A 246 -8.61 -15.81 -8.44
CA PHE A 246 -9.28 -14.55 -8.82
C PHE A 246 -9.49 -14.49 -10.32
N THR A 247 -10.69 -14.12 -10.73
CA THR A 247 -11.06 -13.97 -12.14
C THR A 247 -11.62 -12.60 -12.48
N SER A 248 -11.93 -11.81 -11.47
CA SER A 248 -12.48 -10.47 -11.65
C SER A 248 -12.11 -9.56 -10.48
N LYS A 249 -12.26 -8.24 -10.67
CA LYS A 249 -12.10 -7.23 -9.62
C LYS A 249 -13.03 -7.45 -8.40
N ALA A 250 -14.15 -8.14 -8.59
CA ALA A 250 -15.07 -8.47 -7.48
C ALA A 250 -14.48 -9.47 -6.47
N ASP A 251 -13.40 -10.14 -6.85
CA ASP A 251 -12.68 -11.09 -5.99
C ASP A 251 -11.61 -10.42 -5.11
N ASP A 252 -11.29 -9.14 -5.35
CA ASP A 252 -10.25 -8.41 -4.63
C ASP A 252 -10.54 -8.36 -3.12
N GLY A 253 -9.50 -8.57 -2.32
CA GLY A 253 -9.52 -8.36 -0.87
C GLY A 253 -9.33 -6.87 -0.54
N VAL A 254 -10.42 -6.12 -0.47
CA VAL A 254 -10.38 -4.67 -0.34
C VAL A 254 -10.65 -4.24 1.10
N LEU A 255 -9.72 -3.48 1.70
CA LEU A 255 -10.00 -2.72 2.91
C LEU A 255 -10.57 -1.36 2.51
N THR A 256 -11.83 -1.11 2.87
CA THR A 256 -12.44 0.21 2.68
C THR A 256 -11.99 1.15 3.80
N TYR A 257 -11.27 2.19 3.44
CA TYR A 257 -10.89 3.25 4.36
C TYR A 257 -12.03 4.26 4.56
N LEU A 258 -11.91 5.10 5.57
CA LEU A 258 -12.91 6.13 5.88
C LEU A 258 -12.42 7.50 5.38
N SER A 259 -13.37 8.39 5.16
CA SER A 259 -13.10 9.79 4.77
C SER A 259 -12.74 10.70 5.94
N ALA A 260 -12.47 10.15 7.12
CA ALA A 260 -12.12 10.88 8.33
C ALA A 260 -10.89 10.31 9.01
N SER A 261 -10.09 11.20 9.63
CA SER A 261 -8.95 10.82 10.46
C SER A 261 -9.44 10.00 11.68
N PRO A 262 -8.68 9.01 12.15
CA PRO A 262 -7.36 8.55 11.70
C PRO A 262 -7.41 7.44 10.62
N ASN A 263 -8.56 7.18 10.03
CA ASN A 263 -8.79 6.04 9.16
C ASN A 263 -8.78 6.37 7.65
N PHE A 264 -8.05 7.39 7.25
CA PHE A 264 -7.74 7.65 5.83
C PHE A 264 -6.92 6.50 5.22
N SER A 265 -7.01 6.36 3.90
CA SER A 265 -6.07 5.49 3.19
C SER A 265 -4.63 5.97 3.38
N ALA A 266 -3.67 5.03 3.39
CA ALA A 266 -2.27 5.37 3.55
C ALA A 266 -1.75 6.26 2.39
N LEU A 267 -2.28 6.08 1.18
CA LEU A 267 -2.01 6.94 0.03
C LEU A 267 -2.50 8.37 0.27
N TYR A 268 -3.77 8.53 0.64
CA TYR A 268 -4.36 9.84 0.93
C TYR A 268 -3.62 10.55 2.08
N THR A 269 -3.30 9.81 3.14
CA THR A 269 -2.54 10.36 4.27
C THR A 269 -1.21 10.95 3.82
N SER A 270 -0.46 10.24 2.97
CA SER A 270 0.86 10.70 2.51
C SER A 270 0.81 11.76 1.43
N LEU A 271 -0.15 11.68 0.49
CA LEU A 271 -0.18 12.55 -0.69
C LEU A 271 -1.03 13.81 -0.50
N VAL A 272 -2.00 13.77 0.43
CA VAL A 272 -2.98 14.85 0.61
C VAL A 272 -2.98 15.37 2.05
N ALA A 273 -3.34 14.52 3.03
CA ALA A 273 -3.53 14.97 4.41
C ALA A 273 -2.24 15.48 5.07
N SER A 274 -1.08 15.02 4.65
CA SER A 274 0.22 15.52 5.09
C SER A 274 0.52 16.94 4.60
N ASN A 275 -0.22 17.43 3.61
CA ASN A 275 0.04 18.69 2.88
C ASN A 275 1.46 18.78 2.30
N ARG A 276 2.07 17.64 1.95
CA ARG A 276 3.41 17.53 1.39
C ARG A 276 3.35 17.11 -0.08
N ASN A 277 4.18 17.73 -0.88
CA ASN A 277 4.31 17.45 -2.32
C ASN A 277 5.57 16.60 -2.57
N ASP A 278 5.69 15.49 -1.87
CA ASP A 278 6.91 14.69 -1.82
C ASP A 278 7.15 13.84 -3.07
N TYR A 279 6.12 13.57 -3.87
CA TYR A 279 6.22 12.59 -4.95
C TYR A 279 5.71 13.10 -6.28
N VAL A 280 6.41 12.71 -7.33
CA VAL A 280 6.00 12.76 -8.73
C VAL A 280 6.20 11.38 -9.36
N VAL A 281 5.67 11.14 -10.56
CA VAL A 281 5.96 9.90 -11.27
C VAL A 281 7.40 9.86 -11.77
N GLY A 282 8.01 8.68 -11.77
CA GLY A 282 9.40 8.49 -12.19
C GLY A 282 9.58 8.59 -13.70
N LYS A 283 10.71 9.15 -14.15
CA LYS A 283 11.04 9.28 -15.57
C LYS A 283 11.02 7.93 -16.29
N THR A 284 11.52 6.90 -15.69
CA THR A 284 11.64 5.56 -16.28
C THR A 284 10.29 5.01 -16.74
N ILE A 285 9.29 5.02 -15.87
CA ILE A 285 7.95 4.52 -16.20
C ILE A 285 7.25 5.43 -17.21
N VAL A 286 7.38 6.77 -17.06
CA VAL A 286 6.75 7.73 -17.96
C VAL A 286 7.32 7.61 -19.37
N ASP A 287 8.63 7.58 -19.53
CA ASP A 287 9.27 7.46 -20.85
C ASP A 287 8.90 6.14 -21.55
N LYS A 288 8.86 5.04 -20.78
CA LYS A 288 8.45 3.73 -21.32
C LYS A 288 7.02 3.74 -21.83
N MET A 289 6.10 4.32 -21.08
CA MET A 289 4.69 4.40 -21.45
C MET A 289 4.46 5.42 -22.57
N ASN A 290 5.24 6.51 -22.62
CA ASN A 290 5.20 7.49 -23.71
C ASN A 290 5.66 6.84 -25.04
N ALA A 291 6.79 6.11 -25.02
CA ALA A 291 7.32 5.43 -26.19
C ALA A 291 6.34 4.39 -26.76
N GLY A 292 5.55 3.74 -25.92
CA GLY A 292 4.55 2.77 -26.31
C GLY A 292 3.16 3.35 -26.60
N ASN A 293 2.96 4.66 -26.51
CA ASN A 293 1.64 5.29 -26.56
C ASN A 293 0.61 4.62 -25.65
N ASP A 294 1.04 4.19 -24.46
CA ASP A 294 0.21 3.43 -23.53
C ASP A 294 -0.94 4.28 -23.00
N VAL A 295 -2.17 3.90 -23.33
CA VAL A 295 -3.39 4.65 -22.93
C VAL A 295 -3.59 4.71 -21.41
N ARG A 296 -2.96 3.81 -20.64
CA ARG A 296 -3.03 3.82 -19.17
C ARG A 296 -2.39 5.05 -18.55
N ARG A 297 -1.56 5.80 -19.30
CA ARG A 297 -0.98 7.09 -18.87
C ARG A 297 -2.03 8.03 -18.32
N ASP A 298 -3.20 8.10 -18.98
CA ASP A 298 -4.29 9.00 -18.61
C ASP A 298 -4.91 8.70 -17.23
N VAL A 299 -4.73 7.46 -16.76
CA VAL A 299 -5.17 7.03 -15.44
C VAL A 299 -4.04 7.10 -14.42
N TYR A 300 -2.84 6.66 -14.80
CA TYR A 300 -1.72 6.53 -13.86
C TYR A 300 -1.02 7.83 -13.54
N PHE A 301 -1.09 8.80 -14.46
CA PHE A 301 -0.41 10.09 -14.32
C PHE A 301 -1.41 11.24 -14.45
N GLN A 302 -1.20 12.29 -13.69
CA GLN A 302 -1.92 13.54 -13.92
C GLN A 302 -1.25 14.30 -15.06
N LYS A 303 -2.05 14.77 -16.01
CA LYS A 303 -1.63 15.70 -17.05
C LYS A 303 -1.37 17.06 -16.40
N ASN A 304 -0.13 17.44 -16.23
CA ASN A 304 0.14 18.62 -15.42
C ASN A 304 1.15 19.59 -16.03
N VAL A 305 1.59 19.40 -17.26
CA VAL A 305 2.71 20.21 -17.74
C VAL A 305 2.48 20.71 -19.13
N HIS A 306 2.45 22.05 -19.24
CA HIS A 306 2.86 22.70 -20.47
C HIS A 306 4.38 22.84 -20.41
N TYR A 307 5.07 22.51 -21.46
CA TYR A 307 6.49 22.82 -21.57
C TYR A 307 6.66 24.12 -22.36
N LEU A 308 7.68 24.89 -22.01
CA LEU A 308 8.09 26.00 -22.83
C LEU A 308 8.52 25.46 -24.19
N ALA A 309 7.74 25.78 -25.23
CA ALA A 309 8.00 25.31 -26.58
C ALA A 309 8.93 26.27 -27.33
N GLY A 310 8.84 27.56 -27.02
CA GLY A 310 9.63 28.60 -27.66
C GLY A 310 8.95 29.96 -27.56
N SER A 311 9.44 30.91 -28.29
CA SER A 311 8.91 32.27 -28.35
C SER A 311 8.30 32.59 -29.73
N VAL A 312 7.16 33.25 -29.77
CA VAL A 312 6.44 33.62 -30.99
C VAL A 312 7.27 34.58 -31.81
N THR A 313 7.48 34.24 -33.07
CA THR A 313 8.15 35.15 -34.05
C THR A 313 7.17 35.90 -34.94
N GLY A 314 5.98 35.34 -35.12
CA GLY A 314 4.92 35.98 -35.93
C GLY A 314 3.59 35.28 -35.87
N VAL A 315 2.52 36.00 -36.10
CA VAL A 315 1.14 35.51 -36.17
C VAL A 315 0.48 36.02 -37.43
N SER A 316 -0.13 35.14 -38.22
CA SER A 316 -0.88 35.50 -39.44
C SER A 316 -2.16 34.66 -39.51
N GLY A 317 -3.32 35.30 -39.29
CA GLY A 317 -4.58 34.61 -39.13
C GLY A 317 -4.53 33.65 -37.92
N ASN A 318 -4.76 32.36 -38.17
CA ASN A 318 -4.65 31.28 -37.15
C ASN A 318 -3.29 30.55 -37.21
N THR A 319 -2.34 31.03 -38.01
CA THR A 319 -1.00 30.47 -38.13
C THR A 319 -0.02 31.21 -37.21
N VAL A 320 0.66 30.45 -36.39
CA VAL A 320 1.68 30.95 -35.44
C VAL A 320 3.02 30.39 -35.84
N SER A 321 4.02 31.27 -35.97
CA SER A 321 5.44 30.89 -36.15
C SER A 321 6.21 31.17 -34.86
N PHE A 322 7.15 30.30 -34.53
CA PHE A 322 7.92 30.41 -33.29
C PHE A 322 9.36 29.98 -33.45
N THR A 323 10.24 30.43 -32.57
CA THR A 323 11.58 29.92 -32.40
C THR A 323 11.56 28.91 -31.25
N PRO A 324 11.95 27.65 -31.49
CA PRO A 324 12.01 26.65 -30.44
C PRO A 324 12.94 27.05 -29.30
N ALA A 325 12.52 26.78 -28.06
CA ALA A 325 13.36 26.97 -26.90
C ALA A 325 14.52 25.95 -26.90
N SER A 326 15.71 26.37 -26.47
CA SER A 326 16.89 25.49 -26.35
C SER A 326 16.68 24.33 -25.33
N THR A 327 15.73 24.50 -24.43
CA THR A 327 15.35 23.53 -23.41
C THR A 327 14.08 22.75 -23.77
N ALA A 328 13.57 22.91 -25.00
CA ALA A 328 12.39 22.19 -25.45
C ALA A 328 12.63 20.66 -25.34
N PRO A 329 11.67 19.89 -24.86
CA PRO A 329 11.80 18.43 -24.79
C PRO A 329 11.93 17.85 -26.21
N ALA A 330 12.53 16.68 -26.29
CA ALA A 330 12.76 15.97 -27.56
C ALA A 330 11.46 15.55 -28.28
N ALA A 331 10.30 15.60 -27.63
CA ALA A 331 9.02 15.32 -28.25
C ALA A 331 8.54 16.57 -29.02
N ALA A 332 8.45 16.43 -30.35
CA ALA A 332 7.86 17.46 -31.19
C ALA A 332 6.35 17.63 -30.89
N PRO A 333 5.81 18.85 -31.02
CA PRO A 333 4.37 19.09 -30.91
C PRO A 333 3.60 18.26 -31.94
N GLN A 334 2.40 17.80 -31.60
CA GLN A 334 1.55 16.99 -32.45
C GLN A 334 0.23 17.69 -32.76
N VAL A 335 -0.41 17.34 -33.87
CA VAL A 335 -1.77 17.78 -34.18
C VAL A 335 -2.72 17.32 -33.05
N GLY A 336 -3.53 18.27 -32.58
CA GLY A 336 -4.42 18.05 -31.43
C GLY A 336 -3.85 18.50 -30.07
N ASP A 337 -2.57 18.80 -29.97
CA ASP A 337 -2.00 19.36 -28.76
C ASP A 337 -2.56 20.73 -28.42
N ASN A 338 -2.78 21.00 -27.14
CA ASN A 338 -3.15 22.31 -26.65
C ASN A 338 -1.97 23.29 -26.78
N VAL A 339 -2.28 24.53 -27.09
CA VAL A 339 -1.31 25.63 -27.13
C VAL A 339 -1.64 26.67 -26.07
N TYR A 340 -0.61 27.05 -25.34
CA TYR A 340 -0.72 28.04 -24.26
C TYR A 340 0.22 29.21 -24.50
N VAL A 341 -0.25 30.41 -24.18
CA VAL A 341 0.63 31.53 -23.84
C VAL A 341 1.02 31.31 -22.38
N MET A 342 2.31 31.21 -22.17
CA MET A 342 2.82 30.90 -20.83
C MET A 342 2.50 32.03 -19.82
N PRO A 343 2.24 31.72 -18.53
CA PRO A 343 2.39 30.41 -17.96
C PRO A 343 1.20 29.46 -18.17
N ASN A 344 -0.05 29.92 -18.40
CA ASN A 344 -1.23 29.03 -18.33
C ASN A 344 -2.42 29.43 -19.20
N THR A 345 -2.30 30.36 -20.13
CA THR A 345 -3.42 30.83 -20.94
C THR A 345 -3.62 29.94 -22.17
N LEU A 346 -4.61 29.03 -22.13
CA LEU A 346 -4.99 28.21 -23.27
C LEU A 346 -5.50 29.10 -24.42
N VAL A 347 -4.92 28.93 -25.61
CA VAL A 347 -5.23 29.76 -26.79
C VAL A 347 -5.80 28.97 -27.97
N GLY A 348 -5.78 27.66 -27.92
CA GLY A 348 -6.33 26.79 -28.96
C GLY A 348 -5.68 25.42 -28.97
N THR A 349 -5.98 24.63 -30.00
CA THR A 349 -5.35 23.34 -30.27
C THR A 349 -4.66 23.34 -31.64
N ILE A 350 -3.59 22.58 -31.79
CA ILE A 350 -2.86 22.49 -33.06
C ILE A 350 -3.70 21.74 -34.08
N ALA A 351 -4.03 22.44 -35.20
CA ALA A 351 -4.73 21.86 -36.34
C ALA A 351 -3.78 21.27 -37.39
N SER A 352 -2.63 21.91 -37.60
CA SER A 352 -1.57 21.42 -38.49
C SER A 352 -0.21 21.95 -38.07
N ILE A 353 0.87 21.28 -38.44
CA ILE A 353 2.27 21.65 -38.14
C ILE A 353 3.07 21.67 -39.45
N SER A 354 3.88 22.68 -39.63
CA SER A 354 4.85 22.78 -40.73
C SER A 354 6.12 23.46 -40.23
N GLY A 355 7.20 22.67 -39.98
CA GLY A 355 8.42 23.20 -39.42
C GLY A 355 8.19 23.86 -38.06
N ASN A 356 8.65 25.11 -37.93
CA ASN A 356 8.47 25.92 -36.72
C ASN A 356 7.20 26.80 -36.81
N SER A 357 6.19 26.35 -37.54
CA SER A 357 4.87 27.01 -37.61
C SER A 357 3.76 25.98 -37.43
N PHE A 358 2.65 26.43 -36.86
CA PHE A 358 1.46 25.61 -36.68
C PHE A 358 0.21 26.44 -36.87
N THR A 359 -0.90 25.79 -37.24
CA THR A 359 -2.22 26.44 -37.28
C THR A 359 -3.03 26.01 -36.07
N LEU A 360 -3.94 26.87 -35.62
CA LEU A 360 -4.77 26.64 -34.45
C LEU A 360 -6.25 26.42 -34.82
N ASN A 361 -6.88 25.45 -34.16
CA ASN A 361 -8.33 25.36 -34.02
C ASN A 361 -8.76 26.09 -32.74
N GLY A 362 -9.91 26.75 -32.80
CA GLY A 362 -10.48 27.46 -31.66
C GLY A 362 -9.70 28.72 -31.25
N TYR A 363 -8.84 29.23 -32.13
CA TYR A 363 -8.01 30.38 -31.85
C TYR A 363 -8.81 31.66 -31.76
N ASN A 364 -8.63 32.42 -30.68
CA ASN A 364 -9.15 33.75 -30.50
C ASN A 364 -8.08 34.76 -30.98
N ALA A 365 -8.38 35.48 -32.06
CA ALA A 365 -7.47 36.45 -32.65
C ALA A 365 -7.02 37.49 -31.62
N GLY A 366 -5.73 37.71 -31.50
CA GLY A 366 -5.11 38.59 -30.51
C GLY A 366 -4.74 37.96 -29.17
N SER A 367 -5.07 36.67 -28.95
CA SER A 367 -4.62 35.96 -27.75
C SER A 367 -3.15 35.59 -27.76
N ILE A 368 -2.49 35.59 -28.92
CA ILE A 368 -1.07 35.40 -29.11
C ILE A 368 -0.48 36.60 -29.82
N VAL A 369 0.59 37.14 -29.30
CA VAL A 369 1.35 38.24 -29.94
C VAL A 369 2.84 37.81 -30.04
N LYS A 370 3.57 38.54 -30.92
CA LYS A 370 5.00 38.35 -31.05
C LYS A 370 5.68 38.47 -29.69
N ASP A 371 6.73 37.67 -29.49
CA ASP A 371 7.54 37.55 -28.27
C ASP A 371 6.81 36.88 -27.06
N ASN A 372 5.56 36.42 -27.24
CA ASN A 372 4.97 35.57 -26.23
C ASN A 372 5.75 34.23 -26.10
N ASP A 373 5.94 33.80 -24.89
CA ASP A 373 6.38 32.44 -24.63
C ASP A 373 5.25 31.44 -24.83
N LEU A 374 5.48 30.42 -25.66
CA LEU A 374 4.51 29.38 -25.96
C LEU A 374 4.80 28.11 -25.16
N GLY A 375 3.75 27.53 -24.66
CA GLY A 375 3.71 26.16 -24.15
C GLY A 375 2.87 25.26 -25.05
N PHE A 376 3.32 24.04 -25.30
CA PHE A 376 2.55 23.03 -26.02
C PHE A 376 2.11 21.92 -25.09
N GLY A 377 0.87 21.48 -25.31
CA GLY A 377 0.29 20.22 -24.92
C GLY A 377 0.33 19.87 -23.45
N PHE A 378 -0.46 18.88 -23.11
CA PHE A 378 -0.28 18.11 -21.90
C PHE A 378 0.53 16.89 -22.26
N PHE A 379 1.79 16.85 -21.92
CA PHE A 379 2.57 15.62 -22.01
C PHE A 379 2.93 15.12 -20.62
N TYR A 380 3.18 13.85 -20.56
CA TYR A 380 3.59 13.22 -19.31
C TYR A 380 5.10 13.33 -19.17
N LYS A 381 5.54 13.97 -18.09
CA LYS A 381 6.94 14.14 -17.77
C LYS A 381 7.24 13.57 -16.42
N GLY A 382 8.14 12.59 -16.37
CA GLY A 382 8.60 11.98 -15.14
C GLY A 382 9.75 12.73 -14.49
N GLY A 383 9.82 12.68 -13.15
CA GLY A 383 10.94 13.20 -12.38
C GLY A 383 12.22 12.39 -12.65
N THR A 384 13.35 13.06 -12.79
CA THR A 384 14.65 12.42 -13.03
C THR A 384 15.06 11.57 -11.83
N ILE A 385 15.29 10.29 -12.06
CA ILE A 385 15.63 9.33 -11.00
C ILE A 385 16.91 9.75 -10.29
N GLY A 386 16.89 9.73 -8.97
CA GLY A 386 18.03 10.10 -8.13
C GLY A 386 18.34 11.60 -8.07
N ALA A 387 17.51 12.46 -8.67
CA ALA A 387 17.65 13.91 -8.62
C ALA A 387 16.43 14.58 -8.00
N SER A 388 16.61 15.77 -7.43
CA SER A 388 15.48 16.58 -6.97
C SER A 388 14.56 16.93 -8.14
N SER A 389 13.27 16.73 -7.97
CA SER A 389 12.27 16.93 -9.01
C SER A 389 11.24 17.97 -8.56
N SER A 390 11.00 18.99 -9.39
CA SER A 390 9.93 19.95 -9.11
C SER A 390 8.57 19.29 -9.20
N PHE A 391 7.75 19.44 -8.17
CA PHE A 391 6.38 18.92 -8.11
C PHE A 391 5.49 19.49 -9.24
N ASN A 392 5.67 20.75 -9.55
CA ASN A 392 4.86 21.44 -10.57
C ASN A 392 5.37 21.23 -12.01
N ALA A 393 6.63 20.85 -12.18
CA ALA A 393 7.26 20.64 -13.48
C ALA A 393 7.25 19.18 -13.94
N ASN A 394 6.65 18.28 -13.17
CA ASN A 394 6.56 16.86 -13.49
C ASN A 394 5.14 16.35 -13.26
N SER A 395 4.77 15.28 -13.96
CA SER A 395 3.46 14.65 -13.79
C SER A 395 3.32 14.08 -12.39
N ARG A 396 2.17 14.30 -11.78
CA ARG A 396 1.79 13.73 -10.49
C ARG A 396 1.26 12.31 -10.68
N VAL A 397 1.18 11.58 -9.60
CA VAL A 397 0.45 10.30 -9.56
C VAL A 397 -1.01 10.53 -9.95
N GLY A 398 -1.64 9.57 -10.58
CA GLY A 398 -3.01 9.67 -11.06
C GLY A 398 -4.02 10.04 -9.97
N SER A 399 -5.12 10.63 -10.39
CA SER A 399 -6.14 11.16 -9.46
C SER A 399 -6.70 10.15 -8.48
N PHE A 400 -6.68 8.85 -8.83
CA PHE A 400 -7.10 7.77 -7.94
C PHE A 400 -6.34 7.73 -6.60
N ALA A 401 -5.09 8.21 -6.57
CA ALA A 401 -4.25 8.21 -5.38
C ALA A 401 -4.57 9.38 -4.41
N TYR A 402 -5.38 10.34 -4.83
CA TYR A 402 -5.76 11.52 -4.06
C TYR A 402 -7.19 11.47 -3.51
N THR A 403 -7.87 10.34 -3.66
CA THR A 403 -9.19 10.11 -3.08
C THR A 403 -9.07 9.50 -1.67
N THR A 404 -10.04 9.82 -0.80
CA THR A 404 -10.13 9.29 0.57
C THR A 404 -10.49 7.81 0.59
#